data_bf67d57447d442aa677fcf285fcb72f6
#
_entry.id   bf67d57447d442aa677fcf285fcb72f6
#
_cell.length_a   1.000
_cell.length_b   1.000
_cell.length_c   1.000
_cell.angle_alpha   90.00
_cell.angle_beta   90.00
_cell.angle_gamma   90.00
#
_symmetry.space_group_name_H-M   'P 1'
#
loop_
_entity.id
_entity.type
_entity.pdbx_description
1 polymer ?
#
loop_
_entity_poly.entity_id
_entity_poly.type
_entity_poly.pdbx_seq_one_letter_code
_entity_poly.pdbx_strand_id
1 'polypeptide(L)'
;MKIGIIISSNDAETCWNALRYANYCLGQKDEVRIFLVGKGVEYEKISTDKFNTIEQAEKFLQANGKIYACGTCIKAREQKESNLCPINTMKDLYEIVKESDKVVTF
;
A
#
# COMPACT_ATOMS: atom_id res chain seq x y z
N MET A 1 -1.16 18.03 1.04
CA MET A 1 -0.55 17.68 -0.25
C MET A 1 -0.91 16.25 -0.65
N LYS A 2 -0.51 15.85 -1.84
CA LYS A 2 -0.77 14.48 -2.34
C LYS A 2 0.50 13.65 -2.18
N ILE A 3 0.38 12.55 -1.44
CA ILE A 3 1.49 11.64 -1.15
C ILE A 3 1.25 10.30 -1.84
N GLY A 4 2.22 9.86 -2.62
CA GLY A 4 2.24 8.51 -3.18
C GLY A 4 3.23 7.65 -2.41
N ILE A 5 2.81 6.44 -2.04
CA ILE A 5 3.66 5.50 -1.32
C ILE A 5 3.74 4.21 -2.13
N ILE A 6 4.95 3.74 -2.40
CA ILE A 6 5.17 2.49 -3.12
C ILE A 6 5.78 1.50 -2.16
N ILE A 7 5.15 0.33 -2.01
CA ILE A 7 5.65 -0.73 -1.14
C ILE A 7 6.04 -1.92 -2.01
N SER A 8 7.32 -2.28 -2.00
CA SER A 8 7.86 -3.39 -2.77
C SER A 8 8.44 -4.49 -1.87
N SER A 9 8.32 -4.37 -0.57
CA SER A 9 8.83 -5.31 0.41
C SER A 9 7.74 -6.24 0.94
N ASN A 10 8.12 -7.45 1.34
CA ASN A 10 7.28 -8.37 2.11
C ASN A 10 7.82 -8.57 3.53
N ASP A 11 8.72 -7.68 3.98
CA ASP A 11 9.16 -7.69 5.37
C ASP A 11 8.08 -7.08 6.26
N ALA A 12 7.64 -7.82 7.28
CA ALA A 12 6.53 -7.40 8.13
C ALA A 12 6.75 -6.04 8.79
N GLU A 13 7.94 -5.81 9.33
CA GLU A 13 8.27 -4.54 9.98
C GLU A 13 8.27 -3.38 8.99
N THR A 14 8.86 -3.57 7.82
CA THR A 14 8.91 -2.54 6.76
C THR A 14 7.51 -2.18 6.28
N CYS A 15 6.67 -3.17 6.00
CA CYS A 15 5.29 -2.93 5.56
C CYS A 15 4.47 -2.23 6.64
N TRP A 16 4.63 -2.66 7.88
CA TRP A 16 3.95 -2.06 9.03
C TRP A 16 4.33 -0.59 9.19
N ASN A 17 5.62 -0.26 9.08
CA ASN A 17 6.06 1.13 9.16
C ASN A 17 5.59 1.96 7.99
N ALA A 18 5.56 1.40 6.78
CA ALA A 18 5.04 2.10 5.61
C ALA A 18 3.57 2.49 5.81
N LEU A 19 2.77 1.56 6.32
CA LEU A 19 1.35 1.81 6.59
C LEU A 19 1.13 2.80 7.74
N ARG A 20 1.97 2.74 8.77
CA ARG A 20 1.93 3.72 9.86
C ARG A 20 2.24 5.12 9.36
N TYR A 21 3.25 5.23 8.50
CA TYR A 21 3.59 6.51 7.88
C TYR A 21 2.41 7.03 7.03
N ALA A 22 1.81 6.15 6.25
CA ALA A 22 0.63 6.50 5.45
C ALA A 22 -0.51 7.03 6.34
N ASN A 23 -0.78 6.36 7.45
CA ASN A 23 -1.81 6.78 8.40
C ASN A 23 -1.46 8.13 9.04
N TYR A 24 -0.18 8.36 9.34
CA TYR A 24 0.25 9.64 9.88
C TYR A 24 0.00 10.77 8.87
N CYS A 25 0.30 10.53 7.59
CA CYS A 25 0.04 11.53 6.55
C CYS A 25 -1.44 11.87 6.43
N LEU A 26 -2.32 10.87 6.51
CA LEU A 26 -3.76 11.10 6.52
C LEU A 26 -4.16 11.97 7.73
N GLY A 27 -3.55 11.75 8.89
CA GLY A 27 -3.77 12.56 10.08
C GLY A 27 -3.35 14.01 9.90
N GLN A 28 -2.38 14.26 9.02
CA GLN A 28 -1.95 15.61 8.65
C GLN A 28 -2.80 16.22 7.53
N LYS A 29 -3.89 15.51 7.16
CA LYS A 29 -4.84 15.93 6.12
C LYS A 29 -4.27 15.89 4.71
N ASP A 30 -3.23 15.08 4.50
CA ASP A 30 -2.73 14.81 3.16
C ASP A 30 -3.64 13.79 2.46
N GLU A 31 -3.67 13.83 1.14
CA GLU A 31 -4.31 12.80 0.32
C GLU A 31 -3.25 11.73 0.04
N VAL A 32 -3.52 10.48 0.40
CA VAL A 32 -2.51 9.42 0.33
C VAL A 32 -3.01 8.25 -0.51
N ARG A 33 -2.17 7.81 -1.43
CA ARG A 33 -2.39 6.60 -2.24
C ARG A 33 -1.19 5.69 -2.11
N ILE A 34 -1.45 4.40 -1.86
CA ILE A 34 -0.42 3.37 -1.77
C ILE A 34 -0.51 2.48 -3.01
N PHE A 35 0.64 2.15 -3.59
CA PHE A 35 0.74 1.15 -4.65
C PHE A 35 1.65 0.01 -4.19
N LEU A 36 1.12 -1.21 -4.25
CA LEU A 36 1.84 -2.44 -3.88
C LEU A 36 2.39 -3.08 -5.14
N VAL A 37 3.69 -3.36 -5.18
CA VAL A 37 4.34 -3.95 -6.35
C VAL A 37 5.32 -5.05 -5.91
N GLY A 38 5.48 -6.08 -6.74
CA GLY A 38 6.38 -7.18 -6.42
C GLY A 38 6.01 -7.84 -5.10
N LYS A 39 7.00 -8.01 -4.23
CA LYS A 39 6.80 -8.63 -2.90
C LYS A 39 5.81 -7.85 -2.02
N GLY A 40 5.59 -6.57 -2.32
CA GLY A 40 4.66 -5.75 -1.54
C GLY A 40 3.22 -6.24 -1.59
N VAL A 41 2.82 -6.95 -2.66
CA VAL A 41 1.46 -7.50 -2.74
C VAL A 41 1.20 -8.61 -1.72
N GLU A 42 2.24 -9.10 -1.05
CA GLU A 42 2.14 -10.14 -0.03
C GLU A 42 1.92 -9.59 1.39
N TYR A 43 1.76 -8.29 1.54
CA TYR A 43 1.76 -7.65 2.86
C TYR A 43 0.68 -8.16 3.83
N GLU A 44 -0.44 -8.66 3.31
CA GLU A 44 -1.46 -9.27 4.17
C GLU A 44 -0.98 -10.61 4.75
N LYS A 45 -0.33 -11.42 3.92
CA LYS A 45 0.12 -12.77 4.29
C LYS A 45 1.20 -12.76 5.37
N ILE A 46 2.02 -11.72 5.38
CA ILE A 46 3.18 -11.66 6.28
C ILE A 46 2.88 -10.87 7.56
N SER A 47 1.62 -10.52 7.79
CA SER A 47 1.19 -9.83 9.01
C SER A 47 1.48 -10.68 10.26
N THR A 48 1.97 -10.04 11.31
CA THR A 48 2.23 -10.68 12.59
C THR A 48 1.55 -9.90 13.71
N ASP A 49 1.44 -10.50 14.89
CA ASP A 49 0.85 -9.80 16.03
C ASP A 49 1.65 -8.54 16.39
N LYS A 50 2.98 -8.64 16.30
CA LYS A 50 3.87 -7.52 16.60
C LYS A 50 3.83 -6.44 15.50
N PHE A 51 3.80 -6.87 14.24
CA PHE A 51 3.75 -5.99 13.08
C PHE A 51 2.47 -6.30 12.29
N ASN A 52 1.35 -5.86 12.82
CA ASN A 52 0.05 -6.16 12.26
C ASN A 52 -0.26 -5.24 11.09
N THR A 53 0.13 -5.67 9.89
CA THR A 53 -0.07 -4.90 8.66
C THR A 53 -1.54 -4.80 8.28
N ILE A 54 -2.32 -5.84 8.56
CA ILE A 54 -3.76 -5.87 8.23
C ILE A 54 -4.50 -4.78 9.00
N GLU A 55 -4.25 -4.66 10.31
CA GLU A 55 -4.88 -3.64 11.15
C GLU A 55 -4.54 -2.23 10.65
N GLN A 56 -3.28 -1.98 10.32
CA GLN A 56 -2.86 -0.67 9.81
C GLN A 56 -3.51 -0.35 8.45
N ALA A 57 -3.63 -1.35 7.58
CA ALA A 57 -4.26 -1.17 6.27
C ALA A 57 -5.76 -0.88 6.41
N GLU A 58 -6.43 -1.57 7.33
CA GLU A 58 -7.85 -1.35 7.58
C GLU A 58 -8.09 0.07 8.11
N LYS A 59 -7.26 0.54 9.04
CA LYS A 59 -7.29 1.92 9.53
C LYS A 59 -7.12 2.91 8.37
N PHE A 60 -6.18 2.63 7.49
CA PHE A 60 -5.87 3.49 6.35
C PHE A 60 -7.09 3.63 5.42
N LEU A 61 -7.74 2.51 5.08
CA LEU A 61 -8.92 2.53 4.23
C LEU A 61 -10.11 3.23 4.90
N GLN A 62 -10.30 3.02 6.20
CA GLN A 62 -11.38 3.67 6.96
C GLN A 62 -11.20 5.19 7.01
N ALA A 63 -9.97 5.66 6.95
CA ALA A 63 -9.66 7.09 6.95
C ALA A 63 -9.57 7.69 5.54
N ASN A 64 -10.15 7.01 4.54
CA ASN A 64 -10.21 7.42 3.14
C ASN A 64 -8.89 7.35 2.37
N GLY A 65 -7.92 6.61 2.87
CA GLY A 65 -6.74 6.26 2.10
C GLY A 65 -7.11 5.27 1.00
N LYS A 66 -6.32 5.21 -0.06
CA LYS A 66 -6.57 4.32 -1.20
C LYS A 66 -5.38 3.40 -1.43
N ILE A 67 -5.65 2.11 -1.59
CA ILE A 67 -4.65 1.09 -1.86
C ILE A 67 -4.86 0.56 -3.27
N TYR A 68 -3.77 0.48 -4.02
CA TYR A 68 -3.71 -0.08 -5.37
C TYR A 68 -2.64 -1.17 -5.37
N ALA A 69 -2.76 -2.15 -6.24
CA ALA A 69 -1.78 -3.23 -6.31
C ALA A 69 -1.55 -3.69 -7.74
N CYS A 70 -0.36 -4.19 -8.00
CA CYS A 70 0.02 -4.71 -9.31
C CYS A 70 -0.67 -6.05 -9.56
N GLY A 71 -1.60 -6.07 -10.51
CA GLY A 71 -2.34 -7.29 -10.86
C GLY A 71 -1.44 -8.41 -11.39
N THR A 72 -0.42 -8.05 -12.17
CA THR A 72 0.56 -9.02 -12.68
C THR A 72 1.30 -9.69 -11.53
N CYS A 73 1.69 -8.92 -10.51
CA CYS A 73 2.40 -9.44 -9.33
C CYS A 73 1.50 -10.38 -8.52
N ILE A 74 0.23 -10.04 -8.39
CA ILE A 74 -0.77 -10.87 -7.70
C ILE A 74 -0.93 -12.20 -8.44
N LYS A 75 -1.10 -12.15 -9.77
CA LYS A 75 -1.28 -13.34 -10.60
C LYS A 75 -0.04 -14.24 -10.61
N ALA A 76 1.15 -13.65 -10.65
CA ALA A 76 2.41 -14.40 -10.62
C ALA A 76 2.54 -15.25 -9.35
N ARG A 77 1.84 -14.88 -8.28
CA ARG A 77 1.84 -15.58 -6.99
C ARG A 77 0.62 -16.45 -6.77
N GLU A 78 -0.26 -16.56 -7.78
CA GLU A 78 -1.53 -17.26 -7.66
C GLU A 78 -2.32 -16.77 -6.43
N GLN A 79 -2.17 -15.50 -6.11
CA GLN A 79 -2.82 -14.87 -4.97
C GLN A 79 -4.20 -14.38 -5.37
N LYS A 80 -5.15 -14.41 -4.45
CA LYS A 80 -6.47 -13.84 -4.68
C LYS A 80 -6.45 -12.34 -4.35
N GLU A 81 -7.19 -11.54 -5.12
CA GLU A 81 -7.38 -10.15 -4.74
C GLU A 81 -8.27 -10.03 -3.51
N SER A 82 -8.14 -8.93 -2.81
CA SER A 82 -8.94 -8.59 -1.65
C SER A 82 -9.15 -7.08 -1.59
N ASN A 83 -9.97 -6.60 -0.65
CA ASN A 83 -10.14 -5.17 -0.42
C ASN A 83 -8.82 -4.49 -0.02
N LEU A 84 -7.94 -5.24 0.65
CA LEU A 84 -6.64 -4.73 1.09
C LEU A 84 -5.58 -4.85 -0.01
N CYS A 85 -5.83 -5.62 -1.06
CA CYS A 85 -4.89 -5.84 -2.16
C CYS A 85 -5.68 -6.05 -3.48
N PRO A 86 -6.24 -4.97 -4.05
CA PRO A 86 -7.03 -5.06 -5.27
C PRO A 86 -6.16 -5.22 -6.51
N ILE A 87 -6.75 -5.66 -7.61
CA ILE A 87 -6.04 -5.81 -8.89
C ILE A 87 -6.09 -4.48 -9.64
N ASN A 88 -4.93 -3.88 -9.87
CA ASN A 88 -4.76 -2.65 -10.64
C ASN A 88 -3.67 -2.83 -11.68
N THR A 89 -3.29 -1.75 -12.38
CA THR A 89 -2.36 -1.80 -13.50
C THR A 89 -1.21 -0.80 -13.32
N MET A 90 -0.22 -0.88 -14.19
CA MET A 90 0.89 0.09 -14.22
C MET A 90 0.38 1.50 -14.56
N LYS A 91 -0.76 1.62 -15.23
CA LYS A 91 -1.38 2.92 -15.46
C LYS A 91 -1.73 3.61 -14.14
N ASP A 92 -2.24 2.85 -13.18
CA ASP A 92 -2.57 3.40 -11.86
C ASP A 92 -1.31 3.86 -11.12
N LEU A 93 -0.22 3.09 -11.22
CA LEU A 93 1.06 3.48 -10.62
C LEU A 93 1.58 4.77 -11.27
N TYR A 94 1.54 4.84 -12.61
CA TYR A 94 1.95 6.03 -13.34
C TYR A 94 1.19 7.27 -12.88
N GLU A 95 -0.13 7.15 -12.74
CA GLU A 95 -0.98 8.25 -12.32
C GLU A 95 -0.66 8.70 -10.89
N ILE A 96 -0.41 7.74 -9.99
CA ILE A 96 -0.02 8.04 -8.61
C ILE A 96 1.28 8.87 -8.59
N VAL A 97 2.29 8.41 -9.33
CA VAL A 97 3.58 9.11 -9.38
C VAL A 97 3.43 10.50 -9.99
N LYS A 98 2.69 10.59 -11.10
CA LYS A 98 2.50 11.85 -11.83
C LYS A 98 1.75 12.89 -11.01
N GLU A 99 0.72 12.47 -10.28
CA GLU A 99 -0.17 13.38 -9.56
C GLU A 99 0.28 13.70 -8.13
N SER A 100 1.22 12.92 -7.58
CA SER A 100 1.69 13.14 -6.22
C SER A 100 2.68 14.29 -6.12
N ASP A 101 2.58 15.05 -5.04
CA ASP A 101 3.58 16.09 -4.72
C ASP A 101 4.88 15.45 -4.24
N LYS A 102 4.76 14.35 -3.50
CA LYS A 102 5.90 13.56 -2.99
C LYS A 102 5.60 12.08 -3.19
N VAL A 103 6.64 11.32 -3.50
CA VAL A 103 6.57 9.86 -3.59
C VAL A 103 7.61 9.26 -2.65
N VAL A 104 7.17 8.36 -1.79
CA VAL A 104 8.04 7.67 -0.83
C VAL A 104 7.97 6.17 -1.11
N THR A 105 9.12 5.51 -1.12
CA THR A 105 9.20 4.06 -1.40
C THR A 105 9.69 3.28 -0.19
N PHE A 106 9.14 2.10 -0.03
CA PHE A 106 9.53 1.15 1.03
C PHE A 106 9.81 -0.22 0.44
#